data_e2b775a9aa5d38df3dad61d391e89fd1
#
_entry.id   e2b775a9aa5d38df3dad61d391e89fd1
#
_cell.length_a   1.000
_cell.length_b   1.000
_cell.length_c   1.000
_cell.angle_alpha   90.00
_cell.angle_beta   90.00
_cell.angle_gamma   90.00
#
_symmetry.space_group_name_H-M   'P 1'
#
loop_
_entity.id
_entity.type
_entity.pdbx_description
1 polymer ?
#
loop_
_entity_poly.entity_id
_entity_poly.type
_entity_poly.pdbx_seq_one_letter_code
_entity_poly.pdbx_strand_id
1 'polypeptide(L)'
;MAPTGTSCGAWSLGPFNNPFGHGASPILAGEILLMVCDQDTNSFLLAIDKHAGRVIWRTERPHAQLGCATPILYQPRESGLQVLVTGTHRLSGYDARTGKELWWIRRLPSQIKPTPVVDGDTVYFVTFSAETEPGEQEILPAFAEALVKLDRNHDGRISKDELEDARAKARFDEYLDLDHTGYLEERDWEHLRERRLGEIGLRAYRLGGQGDLTESGLLWKNVRSLPNVPSPLVYRGVLYTLKEGGILTSFDPRSGAIVKQGRLHGAPGDYYASPVAADGKIYAVSEEGKVAVIRAGEQWELIGVNDVEDGSRSTPAIAGRKDVLAYVQHSLLLCWSRSDKAGNECGPG
;
A
#
# COMPACT_ATOMS: atom_id res chain seq x y z
N MET A 1 -20.93 -23.53 -13.80
CA MET A 1 -20.26 -23.57 -15.11
C MET A 1 -19.21 -22.47 -15.14
N ALA A 2 -17.92 -22.82 -15.16
CA ALA A 2 -16.88 -21.84 -15.38
C ALA A 2 -17.04 -21.26 -16.80
N PRO A 3 -16.93 -19.95 -17.03
CA PRO A 3 -16.94 -19.39 -18.37
C PRO A 3 -15.75 -19.96 -19.13
N THR A 4 -16.01 -20.57 -20.27
CA THR A 4 -14.98 -21.00 -21.22
C THR A 4 -14.37 -19.74 -21.85
N GLY A 5 -13.45 -19.10 -21.10
CA GLY A 5 -12.71 -17.96 -21.61
C GLY A 5 -11.74 -18.45 -22.68
N THR A 6 -11.93 -18.02 -23.89
CA THR A 6 -10.90 -18.12 -24.93
C THR A 6 -9.70 -17.31 -24.46
N SER A 7 -8.53 -17.93 -24.29
CA SER A 7 -7.29 -17.22 -23.99
C SER A 7 -6.98 -16.27 -25.13
N CYS A 8 -7.06 -14.96 -24.89
CA CYS A 8 -6.73 -13.92 -25.87
C CYS A 8 -5.21 -13.69 -26.01
N GLY A 9 -4.40 -14.37 -25.21
CA GLY A 9 -2.95 -14.24 -25.18
C GLY A 9 -2.41 -14.38 -23.78
N ALA A 10 -1.13 -14.66 -23.64
CA ALA A 10 -0.39 -14.72 -22.39
C ALA A 10 0.89 -13.88 -22.51
N TRP A 11 1.19 -13.11 -21.46
CA TRP A 11 2.40 -12.31 -21.36
C TRP A 11 3.24 -12.84 -20.22
N SER A 12 4.54 -13.05 -20.44
CA SER A 12 5.50 -13.27 -19.38
C SER A 12 6.12 -11.92 -19.03
N LEU A 13 5.84 -11.44 -17.83
CA LEU A 13 6.44 -10.22 -17.26
C LEU A 13 7.62 -10.52 -16.35
N GLY A 14 7.80 -11.78 -15.97
CA GLY A 14 8.85 -12.24 -15.06
C GLY A 14 9.98 -13.00 -15.75
N PRO A 15 10.95 -13.52 -15.00
CA PRO A 15 10.89 -13.60 -13.54
C PRO A 15 11.06 -12.24 -12.85
N PHE A 16 10.35 -12.07 -11.72
CA PHE A 16 10.51 -10.89 -10.87
C PHE A 16 11.59 -11.15 -9.82
N ASN A 17 12.51 -10.22 -9.67
CA ASN A 17 13.47 -10.21 -8.57
C ASN A 17 12.82 -9.55 -7.34
N ASN A 18 12.01 -10.32 -6.62
CA ASN A 18 11.30 -9.88 -5.43
C ASN A 18 11.17 -11.08 -4.48
N PRO A 19 11.85 -11.08 -3.31
CA PRO A 19 11.87 -12.21 -2.38
C PRO A 19 10.48 -12.54 -1.80
N PHE A 20 9.53 -11.60 -1.83
CA PHE A 20 8.17 -11.79 -1.34
C PHE A 20 7.15 -12.07 -2.45
N GLY A 21 7.60 -12.12 -3.70
CA GLY A 21 6.73 -12.23 -4.86
C GLY A 21 6.03 -10.91 -5.22
N HIS A 22 5.23 -10.94 -6.27
CA HIS A 22 4.51 -9.78 -6.77
C HIS A 22 3.19 -9.60 -6.03
N GLY A 23 3.05 -8.54 -5.23
CA GLY A 23 1.89 -8.30 -4.35
C GLY A 23 0.85 -7.30 -4.90
N ALA A 24 1.18 -6.51 -5.92
CA ALA A 24 0.28 -5.50 -6.45
C ALA A 24 -0.76 -6.10 -7.42
N SER A 25 -2.01 -5.71 -7.28
CA SER A 25 -3.07 -6.07 -8.24
C SER A 25 -3.10 -5.08 -9.40
N PRO A 26 -3.40 -5.54 -10.64
CA PRO A 26 -3.65 -4.64 -11.75
C PRO A 26 -4.97 -3.88 -11.55
N ILE A 27 -5.06 -2.67 -12.13
CA ILE A 27 -6.30 -1.87 -12.14
C ILE A 27 -6.70 -1.45 -13.55
N LEU A 28 -7.97 -1.15 -13.74
CA LEU A 28 -8.50 -0.64 -15.02
C LEU A 28 -8.67 0.88 -14.96
N ALA A 29 -8.12 1.56 -15.97
CA ALA A 29 -8.34 2.98 -16.26
C ALA A 29 -9.06 3.11 -17.61
N GLY A 30 -10.38 2.93 -17.63
CA GLY A 30 -11.16 2.84 -18.86
C GLY A 30 -10.75 1.63 -19.72
N GLU A 31 -10.09 1.88 -20.84
CA GLU A 31 -9.63 0.84 -21.78
C GLU A 31 -8.20 0.33 -21.50
N ILE A 32 -7.55 0.89 -20.46
CA ILE A 32 -6.17 0.61 -20.12
C ILE A 32 -6.11 -0.25 -18.87
N LEU A 33 -5.38 -1.36 -18.92
CA LEU A 33 -4.96 -2.13 -17.76
C LEU A 33 -3.61 -1.60 -17.29
N LEU A 34 -3.54 -1.15 -16.05
CA LEU A 34 -2.33 -0.65 -15.42
C LEU A 34 -1.78 -1.69 -14.44
N MET A 35 -0.49 -1.95 -14.51
CA MET A 35 0.20 -2.92 -13.65
C MET A 35 1.51 -2.35 -13.14
N VAL A 36 1.68 -2.36 -11.84
CA VAL A 36 2.94 -2.02 -11.16
C VAL A 36 3.81 -3.26 -11.09
N CYS A 37 5.04 -3.16 -11.55
CA CYS A 37 6.02 -4.24 -11.54
C CYS A 37 7.26 -3.79 -10.78
N ASP A 38 7.07 -3.47 -9.49
CA ASP A 38 8.16 -3.05 -8.61
C ASP A 38 8.91 -4.28 -8.08
N GLN A 39 10.23 -4.26 -8.21
CA GLN A 39 11.15 -5.33 -7.85
C GLN A 39 12.53 -4.74 -7.52
N ASP A 40 13.47 -5.54 -7.03
CA ASP A 40 14.77 -5.03 -6.57
C ASP A 40 15.55 -4.35 -7.69
N THR A 41 15.44 -4.87 -8.91
CA THR A 41 16.06 -4.27 -10.10
C THR A 41 15.06 -4.17 -11.25
N ASN A 42 15.20 -3.11 -12.06
CA ASN A 42 14.36 -2.89 -13.26
C ASN A 42 12.85 -2.78 -12.98
N SER A 43 12.48 -2.07 -11.91
CA SER A 43 11.08 -1.74 -11.60
C SER A 43 10.43 -0.91 -12.70
N PHE A 44 9.19 -1.18 -13.01
CA PHE A 44 8.45 -0.43 -14.03
C PHE A 44 6.94 -0.40 -13.77
N LEU A 45 6.28 0.58 -14.37
CA LEU A 45 4.83 0.69 -14.50
C LEU A 45 4.44 0.41 -15.94
N LEU A 46 3.45 -0.44 -16.16
CA LEU A 46 3.02 -0.92 -17.46
C LEU A 46 1.56 -0.56 -17.72
N ALA A 47 1.29 -0.07 -18.93
CA ALA A 47 -0.06 0.08 -19.45
C ALA A 47 -0.30 -0.83 -20.65
N ILE A 48 -1.40 -1.55 -20.61
CA ILE A 48 -1.79 -2.54 -21.62
C ILE A 48 -3.20 -2.20 -22.12
N ASP A 49 -3.40 -2.25 -23.42
CA ASP A 49 -4.73 -2.22 -24.02
C ASP A 49 -5.51 -3.48 -23.57
N LYS A 50 -6.61 -3.31 -22.85
CA LYS A 50 -7.36 -4.43 -22.25
C LYS A 50 -8.00 -5.37 -23.28
N HIS A 51 -8.20 -4.91 -24.52
CA HIS A 51 -8.81 -5.70 -25.59
C HIS A 51 -7.76 -6.40 -26.48
N ALA A 52 -6.72 -5.65 -26.84
CA ALA A 52 -5.68 -6.16 -27.74
C ALA A 52 -4.53 -6.86 -27.00
N GLY A 53 -4.42 -6.66 -25.70
CA GLY A 53 -3.31 -7.21 -24.90
C GLY A 53 -1.94 -6.62 -25.26
N ARG A 54 -1.88 -5.51 -25.99
CA ARG A 54 -0.61 -4.88 -26.40
C ARG A 54 -0.20 -3.79 -25.43
N VAL A 55 1.10 -3.63 -25.23
CA VAL A 55 1.66 -2.53 -24.43
C VAL A 55 1.36 -1.20 -25.12
N ILE A 56 0.80 -0.26 -24.35
CA ILE A 56 0.57 1.13 -24.75
C ILE A 56 1.80 1.95 -24.40
N TRP A 57 2.25 1.84 -23.14
CA TRP A 57 3.47 2.47 -22.65
C TRP A 57 4.06 1.67 -21.48
N ARG A 58 5.35 1.87 -21.25
CA ARG A 58 6.11 1.38 -20.11
C ARG A 58 6.95 2.51 -19.55
N THR A 59 6.92 2.70 -18.23
CA THR A 59 7.69 3.72 -17.53
C THR A 59 8.60 3.05 -16.53
N GLU A 60 9.91 3.28 -16.65
CA GLU A 60 10.89 2.79 -15.69
C GLU A 60 10.75 3.52 -14.35
N ARG A 61 10.93 2.78 -13.27
CA ARG A 61 10.80 3.25 -11.89
C ARG A 61 12.08 2.96 -11.10
N PRO A 62 13.21 3.62 -11.43
CA PRO A 62 14.53 3.28 -10.89
C PRO A 62 14.62 3.48 -9.36
N HIS A 63 13.70 4.26 -8.79
CA HIS A 63 13.64 4.51 -7.35
C HIS A 63 12.76 3.51 -6.57
N ALA A 64 12.07 2.63 -7.27
CA ALA A 64 11.17 1.67 -6.64
C ALA A 64 11.85 0.32 -6.44
N GLN A 65 11.51 -0.31 -5.32
CA GLN A 65 11.89 -1.68 -4.97
C GLN A 65 10.65 -2.34 -4.38
N LEU A 66 10.62 -3.64 -4.26
CA LEU A 66 9.71 -4.43 -3.40
C LEU A 66 8.30 -3.84 -3.20
N GLY A 67 7.72 -3.20 -4.21
CA GLY A 67 6.41 -2.57 -4.11
C GLY A 67 5.30 -3.63 -4.01
N CYS A 68 4.44 -3.51 -2.98
CA CYS A 68 3.30 -4.42 -2.75
C CYS A 68 1.95 -3.70 -2.86
N ALA A 69 1.93 -2.38 -2.90
CA ALA A 69 0.70 -1.61 -2.91
C ALA A 69 0.04 -1.61 -4.29
N THR A 70 -1.25 -1.88 -4.32
CA THR A 70 -2.07 -1.75 -5.54
C THR A 70 -2.18 -0.27 -5.92
N PRO A 71 -2.00 0.10 -7.21
CA PRO A 71 -2.18 1.48 -7.64
C PRO A 71 -3.63 1.91 -7.53
N ILE A 72 -3.86 3.23 -7.48
CA ILE A 72 -5.20 3.82 -7.51
C ILE A 72 -5.31 4.87 -8.61
N LEU A 73 -6.54 5.20 -8.98
CA LEU A 73 -6.83 6.28 -9.91
C LEU A 73 -7.17 7.56 -9.16
N TYR A 74 -6.69 8.67 -9.68
CA TYR A 74 -7.06 10.01 -9.25
C TYR A 74 -7.45 10.85 -10.47
N GLN A 75 -8.63 11.46 -10.42
CA GLN A 75 -9.14 12.35 -11.45
C GLN A 75 -9.12 13.79 -10.93
N PRO A 76 -8.09 14.58 -11.24
CA PRO A 76 -8.10 16.01 -10.97
C PRO A 76 -9.24 16.71 -11.71
N ARG A 77 -9.69 17.86 -11.19
CA ARG A 77 -10.79 18.62 -11.82
C ARG A 77 -10.40 19.21 -13.18
N GLU A 78 -9.15 19.63 -13.34
CA GLU A 78 -8.67 20.42 -14.48
C GLU A 78 -7.59 19.74 -15.30
N SER A 79 -7.25 18.48 -15.00
CA SER A 79 -6.21 17.76 -15.71
C SER A 79 -6.61 16.30 -16.01
N GLY A 80 -5.76 15.59 -16.76
CA GLY A 80 -6.01 14.20 -17.13
C GLY A 80 -6.00 13.24 -15.96
N LEU A 81 -6.56 12.05 -16.18
CA LEU A 81 -6.56 10.96 -15.23
C LEU A 81 -5.12 10.60 -14.83
N GLN A 82 -4.89 10.43 -13.56
CA GLN A 82 -3.61 10.03 -13.00
C GLN A 82 -3.70 8.65 -12.35
N VAL A 83 -2.60 7.92 -12.37
CA VAL A 83 -2.40 6.71 -11.57
C VAL A 83 -1.41 7.02 -10.46
N LEU A 84 -1.82 6.74 -9.22
CA LEU A 84 -1.00 6.93 -8.03
C LEU A 84 -0.42 5.58 -7.63
N VAL A 85 0.88 5.55 -7.45
CA VAL A 85 1.62 4.32 -7.10
C VAL A 85 2.46 4.58 -5.86
N THR A 86 2.13 3.87 -4.79
CA THR A 86 2.95 3.84 -3.58
C THR A 86 4.01 2.76 -3.76
N GLY A 87 5.24 3.16 -3.94
CA GLY A 87 6.40 2.26 -4.00
C GLY A 87 7.28 2.41 -2.76
N THR A 88 8.39 1.70 -2.73
CA THR A 88 9.45 1.87 -1.74
C THR A 88 9.97 3.30 -1.82
N HIS A 89 10.10 3.95 -0.66
CA HIS A 89 10.61 5.30 -0.46
C HIS A 89 9.78 6.44 -1.09
N ARG A 90 8.77 6.13 -1.91
CA ARG A 90 8.11 7.14 -2.74
C ARG A 90 6.66 6.81 -3.07
N LEU A 91 5.78 7.81 -2.98
CA LEU A 91 4.46 7.82 -3.63
C LEU A 91 4.56 8.73 -4.84
N SER A 92 4.19 8.23 -6.01
CA SER A 92 4.26 8.99 -7.27
C SER A 92 2.92 9.01 -8.00
N GLY A 93 2.65 10.13 -8.69
CA GLY A 93 1.54 10.29 -9.61
C GLY A 93 1.99 10.33 -11.06
N TYR A 94 1.37 9.51 -11.89
CA TYR A 94 1.67 9.40 -13.32
C TYR A 94 0.45 9.77 -14.15
N ASP A 95 0.66 10.40 -15.30
CA ASP A 95 -0.37 10.57 -16.31
C ASP A 95 -0.80 9.18 -16.84
N ALA A 96 -2.06 8.80 -16.66
CA ALA A 96 -2.53 7.47 -17.00
C ALA A 96 -2.47 7.15 -18.50
N ARG A 97 -2.47 8.17 -19.38
CA ARG A 97 -2.44 8.02 -20.84
C ARG A 97 -1.03 7.85 -21.38
N THR A 98 -0.05 8.52 -20.76
CA THR A 98 1.33 8.59 -21.30
C THR A 98 2.37 7.88 -20.44
N GLY A 99 2.05 7.57 -19.18
CA GLY A 99 2.98 7.04 -18.20
C GLY A 99 3.99 8.05 -17.66
N LYS A 100 3.89 9.34 -18.05
CA LYS A 100 4.80 10.38 -17.56
C LYS A 100 4.61 10.60 -16.06
N GLU A 101 5.68 10.55 -15.27
CA GLU A 101 5.65 10.97 -13.88
C GLU A 101 5.42 12.47 -13.78
N LEU A 102 4.42 12.88 -13.00
CA LEU A 102 3.98 14.26 -12.85
C LEU A 102 4.49 14.87 -11.55
N TRP A 103 4.40 14.10 -10.46
CA TRP A 103 4.78 14.53 -9.12
C TRP A 103 5.15 13.34 -8.25
N TRP A 104 5.81 13.61 -7.11
CA TRP A 104 6.17 12.59 -6.14
C TRP A 104 6.28 13.15 -4.71
N ILE A 105 6.19 12.23 -3.75
CA ILE A 105 6.41 12.43 -2.32
C ILE A 105 7.47 11.44 -1.88
N ARG A 106 8.56 11.90 -1.26
CA ARG A 106 9.69 11.09 -0.80
C ARG A 106 9.67 10.85 0.71
N ARG A 107 10.75 10.27 1.23
CA ARG A 107 10.97 9.93 2.64
C ARG A 107 9.93 8.95 3.18
N LEU A 108 9.51 8.02 2.36
CA LEU A 108 8.68 6.90 2.79
C LEU A 108 9.58 5.71 3.15
N PRO A 109 9.21 4.87 4.14
CA PRO A 109 9.98 3.68 4.46
C PRO A 109 9.88 2.66 3.34
N SER A 110 10.71 1.63 3.41
CA SER A 110 10.62 0.48 2.51
C SER A 110 9.35 -0.35 2.77
N GLN A 111 8.94 -1.14 1.78
CA GLN A 111 7.85 -2.13 1.88
C GLN A 111 6.48 -1.57 2.29
N ILE A 112 6.05 -0.50 1.64
CA ILE A 112 4.71 0.04 1.86
C ILE A 112 3.68 -0.93 1.27
N LYS A 113 2.83 -1.50 2.13
CA LYS A 113 1.79 -2.48 1.78
C LYS A 113 0.42 -1.83 1.59
N PRO A 114 0.01 -0.86 2.43
CA PRO A 114 -1.29 -0.22 2.31
C PRO A 114 -1.45 0.55 1.00
N THR A 115 -2.59 0.37 0.38
CA THR A 115 -3.02 1.17 -0.77
C THR A 115 -3.45 2.55 -0.27
N PRO A 116 -3.06 3.66 -0.93
CA PRO A 116 -3.52 4.99 -0.57
C PRO A 116 -5.01 5.17 -0.87
N VAL A 117 -5.64 6.17 -0.27
CA VAL A 117 -7.03 6.55 -0.58
C VAL A 117 -7.10 8.04 -0.90
N VAL A 118 -7.93 8.40 -1.87
CA VAL A 118 -8.13 9.80 -2.28
C VAL A 118 -9.56 10.24 -1.96
N ASP A 119 -9.69 11.43 -1.39
CA ASP A 119 -10.97 12.14 -1.22
C ASP A 119 -10.80 13.57 -1.72
N GLY A 120 -11.54 13.91 -2.78
CA GLY A 120 -11.31 15.16 -3.52
C GLY A 120 -9.89 15.29 -4.03
N ASP A 121 -9.21 16.37 -3.67
CA ASP A 121 -7.81 16.62 -4.03
C ASP A 121 -6.84 16.31 -2.87
N THR A 122 -7.22 15.42 -1.97
CA THR A 122 -6.37 14.99 -0.87
C THR A 122 -6.12 13.48 -0.95
N VAL A 123 -4.84 13.07 -0.89
CA VAL A 123 -4.47 11.67 -0.73
C VAL A 123 -4.10 11.40 0.73
N TYR A 124 -4.65 10.30 1.26
CA TYR A 124 -4.32 9.76 2.57
C TYR A 124 -3.62 8.43 2.37
N PHE A 125 -2.50 8.26 3.03
CA PHE A 125 -1.78 6.99 3.03
C PHE A 125 -1.09 6.75 4.36
N VAL A 126 -0.87 5.49 4.67
CA VAL A 126 -0.17 5.08 5.87
C VAL A 126 1.13 4.39 5.49
N THR A 127 2.16 4.67 6.25
CA THR A 127 3.46 4.01 6.16
C THR A 127 3.83 3.45 7.51
N PHE A 128 4.31 2.21 7.51
CA PHE A 128 4.78 1.52 8.70
C PHE A 128 6.05 0.74 8.38
N SER A 129 6.97 0.75 9.32
CA SER A 129 8.16 -0.11 9.29
C SER A 129 8.52 -0.44 10.74
N ALA A 130 8.75 -1.72 11.01
CA ALA A 130 9.22 -2.17 12.32
C ALA A 130 10.67 -1.73 12.62
N GLU A 131 11.37 -1.24 11.60
CA GLU A 131 12.79 -0.86 11.69
C GLU A 131 13.00 0.65 11.81
N THR A 132 11.94 1.43 11.72
CA THR A 132 12.00 2.90 11.75
C THR A 132 11.24 3.42 12.95
N GLU A 133 11.96 3.97 13.91
CA GLU A 133 11.36 4.71 15.03
C GLU A 133 11.11 6.17 14.62
N PRO A 134 10.03 6.79 15.10
CA PRO A 134 9.78 8.20 14.82
C PRO A 134 10.93 9.09 15.34
N GLY A 135 11.56 9.84 14.46
CA GLY A 135 12.64 10.77 14.82
C GLY A 135 14.05 10.19 14.73
N GLU A 136 14.21 8.93 14.36
CA GLU A 136 15.52 8.28 14.18
C GLU A 136 16.00 8.28 12.72
N GLN A 137 15.81 9.37 12.01
CA GLN A 137 16.31 9.50 10.63
C GLN A 137 17.82 9.76 10.65
N GLU A 138 18.56 9.01 9.86
CA GLU A 138 19.99 9.17 9.67
C GLU A 138 20.27 9.73 8.28
N ILE A 139 20.99 10.85 8.23
CA ILE A 139 21.45 11.43 6.97
C ILE A 139 22.79 10.83 6.60
N LEU A 140 22.77 9.85 5.71
CA LEU A 140 24.00 9.32 5.14
C LEU A 140 24.60 10.25 4.09
N PRO A 141 25.94 10.30 3.95
CA PRO A 141 26.61 11.12 2.94
C PRO A 141 26.25 10.67 1.51
N ALA A 142 26.50 11.50 0.53
CA ALA A 142 26.42 11.10 -0.88
C ALA A 142 27.41 9.98 -1.19
N PHE A 143 27.14 9.17 -2.21
CA PHE A 143 27.97 8.00 -2.54
C PHE A 143 29.43 8.35 -2.72
N ALA A 144 29.74 9.44 -3.43
CA ALA A 144 31.11 9.93 -3.63
C ALA A 144 31.85 10.24 -2.30
N GLU A 145 31.13 10.79 -1.31
CA GLU A 145 31.70 11.05 0.02
C GLU A 145 31.85 9.76 0.83
N ALA A 146 30.90 8.82 0.65
CA ALA A 146 30.98 7.50 1.30
C ALA A 146 32.16 6.69 0.79
N LEU A 147 32.45 6.72 -0.53
CA LEU A 147 33.62 6.10 -1.12
C LEU A 147 34.92 6.60 -0.49
N VAL A 148 35.09 7.92 -0.32
CA VAL A 148 36.30 8.49 0.32
C VAL A 148 36.54 7.90 1.72
N LYS A 149 35.46 7.57 2.44
CA LYS A 149 35.53 7.08 3.82
C LYS A 149 35.63 5.55 3.91
N LEU A 150 34.88 4.83 3.08
CA LEU A 150 34.64 3.40 3.23
C LEU A 150 35.43 2.54 2.24
N ASP A 151 35.62 3.01 1.00
CA ASP A 151 36.34 2.28 -0.05
C ASP A 151 37.86 2.24 0.25
N ARG A 152 38.27 1.20 0.98
CA ARG A 152 39.66 1.06 1.44
C ARG A 152 40.59 0.53 0.36
N ASN A 153 40.06 -0.20 -0.61
CA ASN A 153 40.82 -0.81 -1.70
C ASN A 153 40.87 0.07 -2.96
N HIS A 154 40.08 1.18 -2.97
CA HIS A 154 39.97 2.16 -4.06
C HIS A 154 39.48 1.56 -5.39
N ASP A 155 38.53 0.61 -5.32
CA ASP A 155 37.93 0.01 -6.51
C ASP A 155 36.65 0.74 -6.99
N GLY A 156 36.24 1.81 -6.30
CA GLY A 156 35.08 2.64 -6.65
C GLY A 156 33.75 2.05 -6.20
N ARG A 157 33.76 1.05 -5.33
CA ARG A 157 32.57 0.35 -4.80
C ARG A 157 32.76 0.12 -3.31
N ILE A 158 31.71 -0.27 -2.62
CA ILE A 158 31.76 -0.58 -1.17
C ILE A 158 31.39 -2.04 -0.98
N SER A 159 32.35 -2.86 -0.60
CA SER A 159 32.13 -4.26 -0.25
C SER A 159 31.51 -4.41 1.14
N LYS A 160 30.94 -5.56 1.42
CA LYS A 160 30.40 -5.91 2.74
C LYS A 160 31.42 -5.72 3.88
N ASP A 161 32.68 -6.03 3.63
CA ASP A 161 33.74 -5.93 4.64
C ASP A 161 34.11 -4.47 4.95
N GLU A 162 33.91 -3.57 4.03
CA GLU A 162 34.19 -2.14 4.15
C GLU A 162 33.13 -1.36 4.92
N LEU A 163 31.92 -1.91 5.07
CA LEU A 163 30.92 -1.31 5.93
C LEU A 163 31.35 -1.34 7.40
N GLU A 164 31.01 -0.32 8.17
CA GLU A 164 31.28 -0.25 9.62
C GLU A 164 30.07 -0.75 10.43
N ASP A 165 28.86 -0.50 9.96
CA ASP A 165 27.61 -0.86 10.65
C ASP A 165 27.35 -2.37 10.59
N ALA A 166 27.31 -3.02 11.75
CA ALA A 166 27.06 -4.45 11.89
C ALA A 166 25.66 -4.86 11.37
N ARG A 167 24.64 -3.99 11.47
CA ARG A 167 23.29 -4.24 10.92
C ARG A 167 23.31 -4.20 9.41
N ALA A 168 24.01 -3.23 8.82
CA ALA A 168 24.18 -3.15 7.39
C ALA A 168 24.93 -4.40 6.86
N LYS A 169 26.00 -4.82 7.49
CA LYS A 169 26.70 -6.08 7.14
C LYS A 169 25.77 -7.30 7.17
N ALA A 170 24.98 -7.44 8.22
CA ALA A 170 24.08 -8.59 8.37
C ALA A 170 22.98 -8.64 7.31
N ARG A 171 22.66 -7.51 6.71
CA ARG A 171 21.58 -7.37 5.71
C ARG A 171 22.09 -7.08 4.30
N PHE A 172 23.40 -7.18 4.11
CA PHE A 172 24.06 -6.80 2.86
C PHE A 172 23.43 -7.53 1.67
N ASP A 173 23.47 -8.84 1.68
CA ASP A 173 23.08 -9.70 0.57
C ASP A 173 21.55 -9.72 0.31
N GLU A 174 20.76 -9.36 1.31
CA GLU A 174 19.28 -9.45 1.24
C GLU A 174 18.60 -8.11 0.92
N TYR A 175 19.20 -6.99 1.39
CA TYR A 175 18.52 -5.70 1.33
C TYR A 175 19.39 -4.53 0.85
N LEU A 176 20.68 -4.69 0.66
CA LEU A 176 21.56 -3.60 0.26
C LEU A 176 22.16 -3.84 -1.11
N ASP A 177 22.72 -4.98 -1.37
CA ASP A 177 23.23 -5.41 -2.67
C ASP A 177 22.09 -6.00 -3.52
N LEU A 178 21.34 -5.12 -4.16
CA LEU A 178 20.06 -5.46 -4.78
C LEU A 178 20.20 -6.24 -6.08
N ASP A 179 21.32 -6.14 -6.75
CA ASP A 179 21.63 -6.84 -7.99
C ASP A 179 22.60 -8.02 -7.79
N HIS A 180 22.97 -8.30 -6.52
CA HIS A 180 23.81 -9.39 -6.10
C HIS A 180 25.19 -9.39 -6.77
N THR A 181 25.77 -8.21 -6.92
CA THR A 181 27.13 -8.02 -7.46
C THR A 181 28.23 -8.28 -6.42
N GLY A 182 27.88 -8.30 -5.13
CA GLY A 182 28.80 -8.40 -4.00
C GLY A 182 29.33 -7.04 -3.52
N TYR A 183 28.82 -5.96 -4.09
CA TYR A 183 29.24 -4.58 -3.80
C TYR A 183 28.03 -3.65 -3.76
N LEU A 184 28.15 -2.54 -3.01
CA LEU A 184 27.24 -1.42 -3.13
C LEU A 184 27.81 -0.44 -4.14
N GLU A 185 27.06 -0.19 -5.18
CA GLU A 185 27.31 0.87 -6.15
C GLU A 185 26.46 2.11 -5.81
N GLU A 186 26.57 3.17 -6.60
CA GLU A 186 25.84 4.42 -6.34
C GLU A 186 24.33 4.21 -6.16
N ARG A 187 23.73 3.34 -6.97
CA ARG A 187 22.31 3.02 -6.90
C ARG A 187 21.92 2.39 -5.56
N ASP A 188 22.67 1.38 -5.10
CA ASP A 188 22.38 0.69 -3.85
C ASP A 188 22.57 1.60 -2.64
N TRP A 189 23.62 2.44 -2.71
CA TRP A 189 23.87 3.44 -1.67
C TRP A 189 22.76 4.50 -1.59
N GLU A 190 22.26 5.00 -2.73
CA GLU A 190 21.13 5.93 -2.74
C GLU A 190 19.84 5.28 -2.20
N HIS A 191 19.60 4.00 -2.47
CA HIS A 191 18.51 3.27 -1.83
C HIS A 191 18.68 3.16 -0.32
N LEU A 192 19.89 2.90 0.16
CA LEU A 192 20.19 2.88 1.60
C LEU A 192 19.94 4.26 2.22
N ARG A 193 20.37 5.33 1.56
CA ARG A 193 20.12 6.72 2.01
C ARG A 193 18.63 7.03 2.14
N GLU A 194 17.84 6.73 1.13
CA GLU A 194 16.38 6.93 1.17
C GLU A 194 15.72 6.10 2.27
N ARG A 195 16.19 4.87 2.47
CA ARG A 195 15.72 3.98 3.55
C ARG A 195 15.97 4.59 4.93
N ARG A 196 17.14 5.20 5.16
CA ARG A 196 17.51 5.85 6.43
C ARG A 196 16.74 7.16 6.68
N LEU A 197 16.26 7.81 5.63
CA LEU A 197 15.39 8.98 5.69
C LEU A 197 13.90 8.63 5.82
N GLY A 198 13.56 7.36 5.69
CA GLY A 198 12.18 6.90 5.72
C GLY A 198 11.47 7.25 7.02
N GLU A 199 10.26 7.76 6.90
CA GLU A 199 9.43 8.15 8.02
C GLU A 199 8.12 7.37 8.05
N ILE A 200 7.75 6.84 9.20
CA ILE A 200 6.43 6.23 9.41
C ILE A 200 5.37 7.30 9.69
N GLY A 201 4.13 7.02 9.34
CA GLY A 201 2.99 7.90 9.63
C GLY A 201 1.77 7.65 8.75
N LEU A 202 0.63 8.03 9.27
CA LEU A 202 -0.56 8.35 8.51
C LEU A 202 -0.44 9.81 8.08
N ARG A 203 -0.58 10.07 6.78
CA ARG A 203 -0.35 11.40 6.21
C ARG A 203 -1.47 11.80 5.27
N ALA A 204 -1.73 13.10 5.21
CA ALA A 204 -2.55 13.72 4.18
C ALA A 204 -1.71 14.68 3.36
N TYR A 205 -1.84 14.59 2.05
CA TYR A 205 -1.18 15.47 1.10
C TYR A 205 -2.19 16.08 0.13
N ARG A 206 -2.02 17.35 -0.16
CA ARG A 206 -2.75 18.03 -1.22
C ARG A 206 -2.16 17.64 -2.56
N LEU A 207 -3.02 17.13 -3.44
CA LEU A 207 -2.69 16.84 -4.84
C LEU A 207 -2.89 18.08 -5.73
N GLY A 208 -2.44 17.99 -7.00
CA GLY A 208 -2.60 19.05 -7.99
C GLY A 208 -1.33 19.85 -8.28
N GLY A 209 -0.25 19.60 -7.53
CA GLY A 209 1.09 20.13 -7.84
C GLY A 209 1.85 19.31 -8.88
N GLN A 210 3.06 19.75 -9.21
CA GLN A 210 4.02 19.05 -10.06
C GLN A 210 5.39 18.93 -9.37
N GLY A 211 6.15 17.90 -9.75
CA GLY A 211 7.48 17.68 -9.18
C GLY A 211 7.44 17.17 -7.74
N ASP A 212 8.36 17.61 -6.92
CA ASP A 212 8.51 17.19 -5.52
C ASP A 212 7.48 17.86 -4.61
N LEU A 213 6.51 17.09 -4.11
CA LEU A 213 5.47 17.53 -3.18
C LEU A 213 5.77 17.19 -1.72
N THR A 214 6.95 16.66 -1.41
CA THR A 214 7.29 16.14 -0.08
C THR A 214 7.03 17.15 1.03
N GLU A 215 7.41 18.41 0.84
CA GLU A 215 7.18 19.48 1.80
C GLU A 215 5.93 20.31 1.45
N SER A 216 5.80 20.69 0.18
CA SER A 216 4.77 21.64 -0.27
C SER A 216 3.34 21.09 -0.23
N GLY A 217 3.19 19.76 -0.38
CA GLY A 217 1.89 19.11 -0.40
C GLY A 217 1.41 18.64 0.97
N LEU A 218 2.29 18.54 1.98
CA LEU A 218 1.95 18.00 3.29
C LEU A 218 0.91 18.89 4.02
N LEU A 219 -0.23 18.28 4.34
CA LEU A 219 -1.27 18.93 5.15
C LEU A 219 -1.10 18.60 6.63
N TRP A 220 -0.93 17.31 6.94
CA TRP A 220 -0.68 16.85 8.30
C TRP A 220 -0.08 15.44 8.32
N LYS A 221 0.53 15.07 9.44
CA LYS A 221 1.10 13.76 9.75
C LYS A 221 0.70 13.32 11.14
N ASN A 222 0.29 12.06 11.30
CA ASN A 222 0.04 11.42 12.59
C ASN A 222 0.84 10.11 12.67
N VAL A 223 1.54 9.90 13.79
CA VAL A 223 2.40 8.72 13.99
C VAL A 223 1.80 7.71 14.96
N ARG A 224 0.55 7.92 15.37
CA ARG A 224 -0.14 7.04 16.32
C ARG A 224 -1.07 6.08 15.60
N SER A 225 -1.22 4.87 16.15
CA SER A 225 -2.19 3.88 15.67
C SER A 225 -2.03 3.51 14.19
N LEU A 226 -0.80 3.32 13.75
CA LEU A 226 -0.49 2.98 12.37
C LEU A 226 -0.72 1.49 12.11
N PRO A 227 -1.52 1.10 11.10
CA PRO A 227 -1.58 -0.27 10.63
C PRO A 227 -0.35 -0.62 9.79
N ASN A 228 0.04 -1.89 9.79
CA ASN A 228 1.12 -2.39 8.95
C ASN A 228 0.63 -2.79 7.53
N VAL A 229 -0.52 -3.46 7.45
CA VAL A 229 -1.04 -4.04 6.20
C VAL A 229 -2.35 -3.41 5.75
N PRO A 230 -3.38 -3.25 6.61
CA PRO A 230 -4.65 -2.71 6.16
C PRO A 230 -4.54 -1.29 5.61
N SER A 231 -5.17 -1.07 4.48
CA SER A 231 -5.28 0.26 3.87
C SER A 231 -6.20 1.17 4.68
N PRO A 232 -5.96 2.49 4.71
CA PRO A 232 -6.90 3.44 5.30
C PRO A 232 -8.20 3.47 4.49
N LEU A 233 -9.28 3.90 5.13
CA LEU A 233 -10.59 4.03 4.52
C LEU A 233 -11.13 5.44 4.76
N VAL A 234 -11.55 6.13 3.71
CA VAL A 234 -12.36 7.36 3.84
C VAL A 234 -13.81 7.01 3.52
N TYR A 235 -14.70 7.28 4.46
CA TYR A 235 -16.10 7.02 4.27
C TYR A 235 -16.97 8.04 5.03
N ARG A 236 -17.89 8.69 4.31
CA ARG A 236 -18.80 9.74 4.84
C ARG A 236 -18.05 10.86 5.57
N GLY A 237 -16.92 11.31 5.02
CA GLY A 237 -16.15 12.42 5.57
C GLY A 237 -15.33 12.09 6.83
N VAL A 238 -15.16 10.81 7.14
CA VAL A 238 -14.32 10.33 8.24
C VAL A 238 -13.22 9.43 7.70
N LEU A 239 -11.99 9.59 8.20
CA LEU A 239 -10.87 8.72 7.86
C LEU A 239 -10.70 7.66 8.95
N TYR A 240 -10.51 6.41 8.53
CA TYR A 240 -10.36 5.28 9.43
C TYR A 240 -9.07 4.53 9.18
N THR A 241 -8.46 4.01 10.24
CA THR A 241 -7.42 2.98 10.18
C THR A 241 -7.79 1.80 11.07
N LEU A 242 -7.43 0.61 10.62
CA LEU A 242 -7.61 -0.63 11.37
C LEU A 242 -6.25 -1.28 11.59
N LYS A 243 -5.85 -1.41 12.85
CA LYS A 243 -4.55 -1.95 13.24
C LYS A 243 -4.70 -3.37 13.80
N GLU A 244 -3.59 -4.10 13.85
CA GLU A 244 -3.45 -5.41 14.48
C GLU A 244 -4.11 -5.44 15.86
N GLY A 245 -4.70 -6.59 16.22
CA GLY A 245 -5.48 -6.75 17.45
C GLY A 245 -6.83 -6.06 17.42
N GLY A 246 -7.34 -5.66 16.23
CA GLY A 246 -8.68 -5.10 16.04
C GLY A 246 -8.87 -3.70 16.62
N ILE A 247 -7.84 -2.85 16.55
CA ILE A 247 -7.94 -1.47 16.99
C ILE A 247 -8.38 -0.59 15.81
N LEU A 248 -9.65 -0.17 15.84
CA LEU A 248 -10.21 0.78 14.88
C LEU A 248 -10.07 2.21 15.41
N THR A 249 -9.55 3.09 14.56
CA THR A 249 -9.38 4.52 14.87
C THR A 249 -10.07 5.35 13.80
N SER A 250 -10.90 6.31 14.21
CA SER A 250 -11.43 7.37 13.36
C SER A 250 -10.65 8.65 13.55
N PHE A 251 -10.44 9.38 12.45
CA PHE A 251 -9.72 10.65 12.42
C PHE A 251 -10.57 11.73 11.75
N ASP A 252 -10.40 12.97 12.17
CA ASP A 252 -10.78 14.11 11.36
C ASP A 252 -9.83 14.20 10.14
N PRO A 253 -10.32 14.05 8.91
CA PRO A 253 -9.48 14.02 7.73
C PRO A 253 -8.79 15.37 7.43
N ARG A 254 -9.27 16.48 8.00
CA ARG A 254 -8.70 17.81 7.78
C ARG A 254 -7.47 18.07 8.65
N SER A 255 -7.47 17.54 9.87
CA SER A 255 -6.43 17.81 10.87
C SER A 255 -5.59 16.59 11.23
N GLY A 256 -6.04 15.38 10.90
CA GLY A 256 -5.43 14.14 11.34
C GLY A 256 -5.60 13.87 12.85
N ALA A 257 -6.47 14.62 13.53
CA ALA A 257 -6.77 14.41 14.94
C ALA A 257 -7.56 13.11 15.13
N ILE A 258 -7.16 12.32 16.14
CA ILE A 258 -7.91 11.13 16.53
C ILE A 258 -9.22 11.57 17.17
N VAL A 259 -10.34 11.10 16.62
CA VAL A 259 -11.68 11.38 17.18
C VAL A 259 -12.12 10.25 18.12
N LYS A 260 -11.97 8.99 17.66
CA LYS A 260 -12.25 7.81 18.49
C LYS A 260 -11.28 6.71 18.17
N GLN A 261 -10.84 6.01 19.21
CA GLN A 261 -10.05 4.80 19.11
C GLN A 261 -10.63 3.74 20.04
N GLY A 262 -10.72 2.52 19.57
CA GLY A 262 -11.22 1.42 20.39
C GLY A 262 -10.98 0.07 19.76
N ARG A 263 -11.07 -0.97 20.59
CA ARG A 263 -10.96 -2.36 20.16
C ARG A 263 -12.32 -2.88 19.71
N LEU A 264 -12.32 -3.66 18.63
CA LEU A 264 -13.49 -4.40 18.14
C LEU A 264 -13.70 -5.66 19.01
N HIS A 265 -14.42 -5.48 20.11
CA HIS A 265 -14.68 -6.57 21.06
C HIS A 265 -15.47 -7.70 20.41
N GLY A 266 -15.05 -8.96 20.65
CA GLY A 266 -15.67 -10.15 20.04
C GLY A 266 -15.15 -10.51 18.64
N ALA A 267 -14.27 -9.67 18.07
CA ALA A 267 -13.58 -9.95 16.83
C ALA A 267 -12.05 -9.89 17.07
N PRO A 268 -11.47 -10.82 17.82
CA PRO A 268 -10.05 -10.88 18.13
C PRO A 268 -9.24 -11.24 16.89
N GLY A 269 -7.91 -11.27 17.05
CA GLY A 269 -6.95 -11.67 16.02
C GLY A 269 -6.35 -10.48 15.29
N ASP A 270 -5.46 -10.80 14.36
CA ASP A 270 -4.81 -9.82 13.52
C ASP A 270 -5.65 -9.49 12.30
N TYR A 271 -5.43 -8.30 11.78
CA TYR A 271 -6.14 -7.79 10.60
C TYR A 271 -5.13 -7.50 9.49
N TYR A 272 -5.19 -8.30 8.42
CA TYR A 272 -4.46 -8.10 7.18
C TYR A 272 -5.37 -7.55 6.08
N ALA A 273 -6.64 -7.93 6.12
CA ALA A 273 -7.67 -7.41 5.24
C ALA A 273 -7.94 -5.94 5.49
N SER A 274 -8.06 -5.15 4.44
CA SER A 274 -8.47 -3.75 4.56
C SER A 274 -9.97 -3.64 4.89
N PRO A 275 -10.38 -2.67 5.71
CA PRO A 275 -11.80 -2.43 5.95
C PRO A 275 -12.48 -1.91 4.69
N VAL A 276 -13.73 -2.33 4.48
CA VAL A 276 -14.59 -1.82 3.40
C VAL A 276 -15.86 -1.22 3.96
N ALA A 277 -16.50 -0.31 3.22
CA ALA A 277 -17.69 0.37 3.71
C ALA A 277 -18.81 0.43 2.68
N ALA A 278 -20.02 0.16 3.15
CA ALA A 278 -21.26 0.35 2.41
C ALA A 278 -22.44 0.58 3.37
N ASP A 279 -23.48 1.22 2.88
CA ASP A 279 -24.77 1.37 3.57
C ASP A 279 -24.65 1.88 5.02
N GLY A 280 -23.76 2.85 5.24
CA GLY A 280 -23.53 3.43 6.55
C GLY A 280 -22.75 2.56 7.53
N LYS A 281 -22.16 1.47 7.05
CA LYS A 281 -21.41 0.51 7.86
C LYS A 281 -19.99 0.32 7.32
N ILE A 282 -19.11 -0.11 8.21
CA ILE A 282 -17.76 -0.58 7.92
C ILE A 282 -17.73 -2.07 8.26
N TYR A 283 -17.10 -2.84 7.41
CA TYR A 283 -16.89 -4.28 7.58
C TYR A 283 -15.38 -4.53 7.69
N ALA A 284 -14.98 -5.18 8.77
CA ALA A 284 -13.59 -5.52 9.05
C ALA A 284 -13.48 -7.03 9.32
N VAL A 285 -12.61 -7.70 8.57
CA VAL A 285 -12.41 -9.16 8.67
C VAL A 285 -11.09 -9.45 9.34
N SER A 286 -11.11 -10.20 10.44
CA SER A 286 -9.88 -10.66 11.10
C SER A 286 -9.32 -11.91 10.44
N GLU A 287 -8.03 -12.19 10.68
CA GLU A 287 -7.38 -13.42 10.24
C GLU A 287 -8.10 -14.69 10.74
N GLU A 288 -8.78 -14.61 11.90
CA GLU A 288 -9.56 -15.71 12.48
C GLU A 288 -10.97 -15.87 11.88
N GLY A 289 -11.32 -15.09 10.83
CA GLY A 289 -12.62 -15.16 10.18
C GLY A 289 -13.75 -14.44 10.92
N LYS A 290 -13.43 -13.56 11.89
CA LYS A 290 -14.44 -12.72 12.53
C LYS A 290 -14.71 -11.50 11.67
N VAL A 291 -15.95 -11.27 11.32
CA VAL A 291 -16.41 -10.10 10.55
C VAL A 291 -17.08 -9.12 11.50
N ALA A 292 -16.36 -8.08 11.88
CA ALA A 292 -16.92 -6.99 12.65
C ALA A 292 -17.76 -6.08 11.74
N VAL A 293 -18.99 -5.81 12.14
CA VAL A 293 -19.91 -4.87 11.49
C VAL A 293 -20.01 -3.63 12.36
N ILE A 294 -19.59 -2.48 11.82
CA ILE A 294 -19.45 -1.24 12.57
C ILE A 294 -20.34 -0.17 11.92
N ARG A 295 -21.15 0.53 12.71
CA ARG A 295 -21.84 1.74 12.25
C ARG A 295 -20.78 2.81 12.02
N ALA A 296 -20.71 3.31 10.78
CA ALA A 296 -19.74 4.35 10.40
C ALA A 296 -20.12 5.71 11.00
N GLY A 297 -19.12 6.51 11.36
CA GLY A 297 -19.23 7.85 11.90
C GLY A 297 -17.99 8.20 12.72
N GLU A 298 -17.84 9.46 13.07
CA GLU A 298 -16.74 9.93 13.93
C GLU A 298 -16.68 9.12 15.25
N GLN A 299 -17.86 8.91 15.86
CA GLN A 299 -18.06 8.10 17.07
C GLN A 299 -18.56 6.70 16.71
N TRP A 300 -17.90 6.03 15.79
CA TRP A 300 -18.27 4.70 15.28
C TRP A 300 -18.69 3.73 16.40
N GLU A 301 -19.54 2.76 16.09
CA GLU A 301 -20.10 1.80 17.04
C GLU A 301 -20.05 0.39 16.47
N LEU A 302 -19.51 -0.56 17.22
CA LEU A 302 -19.58 -1.98 16.87
C LEU A 302 -21.02 -2.46 17.07
N ILE A 303 -21.69 -2.87 16.00
CA ILE A 303 -23.09 -3.30 16.02
C ILE A 303 -23.28 -4.82 15.95
N GLY A 304 -22.24 -5.55 15.55
CA GLY A 304 -22.28 -7.00 15.52
C GLY A 304 -20.95 -7.61 15.10
N VAL A 305 -20.80 -8.89 15.37
CA VAL A 305 -19.68 -9.70 14.89
C VAL A 305 -20.27 -11.00 14.36
N ASN A 306 -19.94 -11.34 13.13
CA ASN A 306 -20.26 -12.61 12.50
C ASN A 306 -19.01 -13.50 12.51
N ASP A 307 -19.20 -14.79 12.62
CA ASP A 307 -18.15 -15.79 12.53
C ASP A 307 -18.32 -16.56 11.23
N VAL A 308 -17.29 -16.56 10.39
CA VAL A 308 -17.28 -17.31 9.13
C VAL A 308 -16.59 -18.66 9.24
N GLU A 309 -16.12 -18.99 10.45
CA GLU A 309 -15.48 -20.27 10.76
C GLU A 309 -14.28 -20.63 9.85
N ASP A 310 -13.76 -19.64 9.12
CA ASP A 310 -12.63 -19.82 8.20
C ASP A 310 -11.75 -18.56 8.18
N GLY A 311 -10.44 -18.73 8.27
CA GLY A 311 -9.48 -17.63 8.34
C GLY A 311 -9.39 -16.85 7.04
N SER A 312 -9.25 -15.52 7.11
CA SER A 312 -9.12 -14.67 5.94
C SER A 312 -8.04 -13.59 6.08
N ARG A 313 -7.25 -13.45 5.02
CA ARG A 313 -6.33 -12.33 4.84
C ARG A 313 -6.72 -11.44 3.66
N SER A 314 -7.80 -11.78 2.97
CA SER A 314 -8.28 -11.07 1.79
C SER A 314 -9.23 -9.95 2.16
N THR A 315 -9.08 -8.79 1.52
CA THR A 315 -10.01 -7.68 1.64
C THR A 315 -11.38 -8.10 1.09
N PRO A 316 -12.47 -7.94 1.85
CA PRO A 316 -13.80 -8.30 1.38
C PRO A 316 -14.23 -7.38 0.24
N ALA A 317 -15.01 -7.91 -0.69
CA ALA A 317 -15.66 -7.14 -1.75
C ALA A 317 -17.14 -6.95 -1.42
N ILE A 318 -17.68 -5.79 -1.78
CA ILE A 318 -19.10 -5.50 -1.66
C ILE A 318 -19.71 -5.56 -3.07
N ALA A 319 -20.65 -6.48 -3.28
CA ALA A 319 -21.32 -6.62 -4.56
C ALA A 319 -22.83 -6.38 -4.41
N GLY A 320 -23.42 -5.63 -5.35
CA GLY A 320 -24.85 -5.29 -5.31
C GLY A 320 -25.20 -4.31 -4.19
N ARG A 321 -26.50 -4.21 -3.87
CA ARG A 321 -26.99 -3.28 -2.85
C ARG A 321 -27.01 -3.85 -1.42
N LYS A 322 -26.68 -5.12 -1.22
CA LYS A 322 -26.98 -5.83 0.05
C LYS A 322 -25.92 -6.85 0.48
N ASP A 323 -24.96 -7.22 -0.35
CA ASP A 323 -24.09 -8.34 -0.08
C ASP A 323 -22.66 -7.91 0.13
N VAL A 324 -22.07 -8.30 1.26
CA VAL A 324 -20.62 -8.23 1.48
C VAL A 324 -20.05 -9.59 1.17
N LEU A 325 -19.20 -9.65 0.15
CA LEU A 325 -18.49 -10.86 -0.26
C LEU A 325 -17.07 -10.83 0.30
N ALA A 326 -16.74 -11.74 1.20
CA ALA A 326 -15.35 -12.02 1.55
C ALA A 326 -14.96 -13.36 0.96
N TYR A 327 -13.87 -13.42 0.21
CA TYR A 327 -13.29 -14.69 -0.21
C TYR A 327 -12.44 -15.23 0.94
N VAL A 328 -12.80 -16.39 1.42
CA VAL A 328 -12.11 -17.11 2.47
C VAL A 328 -11.52 -18.38 1.84
N GLN A 329 -10.48 -18.94 2.42
CA GLN A 329 -9.62 -19.95 1.82
C GLN A 329 -10.35 -21.13 1.14
N HIS A 330 -11.62 -21.39 1.51
CA HIS A 330 -12.43 -22.49 0.97
C HIS A 330 -13.90 -22.14 0.71
N SER A 331 -14.35 -20.91 1.01
CA SER A 331 -15.77 -20.53 0.93
C SER A 331 -16.00 -19.11 0.48
N LEU A 332 -17.08 -18.88 -0.26
CA LEU A 332 -17.58 -17.54 -0.57
C LEU A 332 -18.57 -17.15 0.55
N LEU A 333 -18.24 -16.10 1.31
CA LEU A 333 -19.12 -15.60 2.34
C LEU A 333 -20.05 -14.52 1.78
N LEU A 334 -21.34 -14.71 1.99
CA LEU A 334 -22.38 -13.72 1.79
C LEU A 334 -22.82 -13.19 3.16
N CYS A 335 -22.36 -12.01 3.57
CA CYS A 335 -22.88 -11.34 4.75
C CYS A 335 -24.04 -10.43 4.39
N TRP A 336 -25.21 -10.72 4.93
CA TRP A 336 -26.41 -9.92 4.74
C TRP A 336 -26.79 -9.22 6.05
N SER A 337 -26.97 -7.89 6.03
CA SER A 337 -27.64 -7.17 7.11
C SER A 337 -29.04 -6.79 6.71
N ARG A 338 -30.05 -7.51 7.19
CA ARG A 338 -31.41 -6.96 7.24
C ARG A 338 -31.48 -5.90 8.33
N SER A 339 -31.85 -4.68 7.97
CA SER A 339 -32.55 -3.81 8.88
C SER A 339 -33.96 -4.36 9.02
N ASP A 340 -34.37 -4.57 10.26
CA ASP A 340 -35.69 -4.90 10.76
C ASP A 340 -36.08 -6.37 10.89
N LYS A 341 -36.18 -6.74 12.17
CA LYS A 341 -37.00 -7.76 12.82
C LYS A 341 -36.67 -9.23 12.60
N ALA A 342 -36.30 -9.81 13.74
CA ALA A 342 -36.42 -11.24 14.13
C ALA A 342 -35.52 -12.25 13.41
N GLY A 343 -34.59 -12.77 14.18
CA GLY A 343 -33.99 -14.09 14.16
C GLY A 343 -34.09 -14.86 12.85
N ASN A 344 -32.97 -14.96 12.17
CA ASN A 344 -32.70 -16.18 11.40
C ASN A 344 -31.19 -16.30 11.15
N GLU A 345 -30.71 -17.45 11.44
CA GLU A 345 -29.36 -17.95 11.30
C GLU A 345 -28.89 -17.90 9.85
N CYS A 346 -27.60 -17.58 9.66
CA CYS A 346 -26.90 -17.78 8.39
C CYS A 346 -26.70 -19.29 8.21
N GLY A 347 -27.35 -19.88 7.21
CA GLY A 347 -27.11 -21.26 6.80
C GLY A 347 -26.10 -21.30 5.64
N PRO A 348 -25.29 -22.37 5.52
CA PRO A 348 -24.41 -22.57 4.37
C PRO A 348 -25.22 -22.88 3.11
N GLY A 349 -24.92 -22.17 2.02
CA GLY A 349 -25.43 -22.42 0.68
C GLY A 349 -24.35 -22.97 -0.24
#